data_4f31cbefff521cb9a42d6e71645ff8b1
#
_entry.id   4f31cbefff521cb9a42d6e71645ff8b1
#
_cell.length_a   1.000
_cell.length_b   1.000
_cell.length_c   1.000
_cell.angle_alpha   90.00
_cell.angle_beta   90.00
_cell.angle_gamma   90.00
#
_symmetry.space_group_name_H-M   'P 1'
#
loop_
_entity.id
_entity.type
_entity.pdbx_description
1 polymer ?
#
loop_
_entity_poly.entity_id
_entity_poly.type
_entity_poly.pdbx_seq_one_letter_code
_entity_poly.pdbx_strand_id
1 'polypeptide(L)'
;MFCPKCGTKNIDEARFCGACGTPLDANAYTPAPRAANAYAPAPQVARVQPSAATGGKNALPLLIAGAAASFIVVVLIAIFVVVPAFNKNPFKGCQVGDVVEFGSYEQDGNASNGKEPIEWRVLTVEGNRAYVVSQKALDARAFNTDVDDGNDWNSSDLKKWLENDFASQAFTGDEMKEINGAPTLLSVDEANNYFKSDNDRICMPTQQAAAGAWAWDDNGAYGWWLRSPGVSSYSAADVGADGYVNSDGHYVDDTGLVVRPALWVNL
;
A
#
# COMPACT_ATOMS: atom_id res chain seq x y z
N MET A 1 -8.51 36.60 -15.28
CA MET A 1 -8.85 36.11 -16.65
C MET A 1 -10.16 35.35 -16.65
N PHE A 2 -10.79 35.13 -17.83
CA PHE A 2 -12.01 34.32 -17.94
C PHE A 2 -11.68 32.96 -18.57
N CYS A 3 -12.32 31.92 -18.08
CA CYS A 3 -12.12 30.57 -18.63
C CYS A 3 -12.73 30.47 -20.05
N PRO A 4 -11.96 30.01 -21.06
CA PRO A 4 -12.46 29.91 -22.44
C PRO A 4 -13.49 28.80 -22.61
N LYS A 5 -13.59 27.83 -21.67
CA LYS A 5 -14.53 26.71 -21.73
C LYS A 5 -15.87 27.01 -21.07
N CYS A 6 -15.89 27.62 -19.87
CA CYS A 6 -17.10 27.79 -19.07
C CYS A 6 -17.44 29.29 -18.78
N GLY A 7 -16.61 30.25 -19.18
CA GLY A 7 -16.81 31.67 -18.95
C GLY A 7 -16.59 32.16 -17.51
N THR A 8 -16.26 31.30 -16.56
CA THR A 8 -16.05 31.68 -15.17
C THR A 8 -14.82 32.59 -15.04
N LYS A 9 -14.96 33.66 -14.25
CA LYS A 9 -13.89 34.60 -13.93
C LYS A 9 -12.94 33.96 -12.91
N ASN A 10 -11.65 33.88 -13.24
CA ASN A 10 -10.58 33.40 -12.37
C ASN A 10 -9.61 34.54 -12.04
N ILE A 11 -8.78 34.38 -11.02
CA ILE A 11 -7.65 35.28 -10.75
C ILE A 11 -6.66 35.24 -11.91
N ASP A 12 -5.92 36.33 -12.15
CA ASP A 12 -5.09 36.45 -13.35
C ASP A 12 -3.89 35.48 -13.37
N GLU A 13 -3.51 34.91 -12.23
CA GLU A 13 -2.42 33.93 -12.09
C GLU A 13 -2.93 32.48 -11.98
N ALA A 14 -4.23 32.24 -12.14
CA ALA A 14 -4.80 30.90 -12.06
C ALA A 14 -4.33 30.04 -13.22
N ARG A 15 -3.67 28.91 -12.95
CA ARG A 15 -3.22 27.94 -13.95
C ARG A 15 -4.38 27.06 -14.46
N PHE A 16 -5.42 26.88 -13.65
CA PHE A 16 -6.62 26.12 -13.98
C PHE A 16 -7.87 26.89 -13.57
N CYS A 17 -8.97 26.65 -14.28
CA CYS A 17 -10.27 27.24 -13.94
C CYS A 17 -10.84 26.57 -12.68
N GLY A 18 -11.11 27.35 -11.63
CA GLY A 18 -11.67 26.87 -10.39
C GLY A 18 -13.09 26.27 -10.49
N ALA A 19 -13.80 26.49 -11.60
CA ALA A 19 -15.15 25.97 -11.80
C ALA A 19 -15.21 24.69 -12.67
N CYS A 20 -14.29 24.53 -13.63
CA CYS A 20 -14.36 23.41 -14.58
C CYS A 20 -13.01 22.70 -14.83
N GLY A 21 -11.98 23.06 -14.07
CA GLY A 21 -10.66 22.44 -14.16
C GLY A 21 -9.88 22.67 -15.48
N THR A 22 -10.41 23.49 -16.41
CA THR A 22 -9.74 23.74 -17.70
C THR A 22 -8.43 24.52 -17.49
N PRO A 23 -7.28 24.11 -18.07
CA PRO A 23 -6.04 24.87 -18.02
C PRO A 23 -6.23 26.26 -18.63
N LEU A 24 -5.75 27.30 -17.96
CA LEU A 24 -5.87 28.71 -18.36
C LEU A 24 -4.59 29.24 -18.99
N ASP A 25 -3.48 28.49 -18.90
CA ASP A 25 -2.21 28.81 -19.54
C ASP A 25 -2.17 28.25 -20.97
N ALA A 26 -2.11 29.13 -21.97
CA ALA A 26 -2.02 28.75 -23.37
C ALA A 26 -0.68 28.06 -23.74
N ASN A 27 0.32 28.06 -22.84
CA ASN A 27 1.63 27.45 -23.04
C ASN A 27 1.79 26.09 -22.32
N ALA A 28 0.76 25.59 -21.61
CA ALA A 28 0.84 24.32 -20.88
C ALA A 28 0.55 23.08 -21.75
N TYR A 29 0.19 23.27 -23.03
CA TYR A 29 -0.10 22.14 -23.92
C TYR A 29 0.71 22.20 -25.21
N THR A 30 2.02 21.94 -25.13
CA THR A 30 2.75 21.37 -26.25
C THR A 30 2.84 19.87 -25.98
N PRO A 31 2.10 19.01 -26.70
CA PRO A 31 2.33 17.58 -26.63
C PRO A 31 3.76 17.33 -27.11
N ALA A 32 4.60 16.76 -26.26
CA ALA A 32 5.90 16.27 -26.66
C ALA A 32 5.73 15.32 -27.85
N PRO A 33 6.58 15.38 -28.90
CA PRO A 33 6.47 14.48 -30.01
C PRO A 33 6.66 13.06 -29.51
N ARG A 34 5.65 12.24 -29.76
CA ARG A 34 5.63 10.81 -29.45
C ARG A 34 6.80 10.14 -30.17
N ALA A 35 7.89 9.90 -29.46
CA ALA A 35 8.98 9.10 -29.97
C ALA A 35 8.45 7.70 -30.25
N ALA A 36 8.47 7.32 -31.54
CA ALA A 36 8.19 5.95 -31.93
C ALA A 36 9.28 5.06 -31.31
N ASN A 37 8.94 4.34 -30.28
CA ASN A 37 9.80 3.30 -29.72
C ASN A 37 9.93 2.18 -30.76
N ALA A 38 11.03 2.22 -31.49
CA ALA A 38 11.51 1.06 -32.22
C ALA A 38 11.95 0.02 -31.18
N TYR A 39 11.23 -1.07 -31.12
CA TYR A 39 11.60 -2.25 -30.32
C TYR A 39 12.96 -2.76 -30.83
N ALA A 40 13.99 -2.58 -30.03
CA ALA A 40 15.25 -3.31 -30.22
C ALA A 40 15.05 -4.73 -29.67
N PRO A 41 15.40 -5.79 -30.43
CA PRO A 41 15.30 -7.16 -29.95
C PRO A 41 16.29 -7.38 -28.79
N ALA A 42 15.82 -8.05 -27.74
CA ALA A 42 16.63 -8.42 -26.58
C ALA A 42 17.86 -9.26 -26.99
N PRO A 43 19.03 -9.06 -26.34
CA PRO A 43 20.21 -9.88 -26.61
C PRO A 43 19.93 -11.34 -26.23
N GLN A 44 20.15 -12.24 -27.19
CA GLN A 44 20.08 -13.68 -26.98
C GLN A 44 21.22 -14.09 -26.03
N VAL A 45 20.85 -14.66 -24.88
CA VAL A 45 21.80 -15.29 -23.96
C VAL A 45 22.32 -16.57 -24.63
N ALA A 46 23.62 -16.62 -24.89
CA ALA A 46 24.31 -17.78 -25.42
C ALA A 46 24.17 -18.97 -24.49
N ARG A 47 23.60 -20.03 -25.00
CA ARG A 47 23.41 -21.32 -24.35
C ARG A 47 24.80 -21.98 -24.16
N VAL A 48 25.32 -21.99 -22.95
CA VAL A 48 26.53 -22.75 -22.63
C VAL A 48 26.17 -24.22 -22.57
N GLN A 49 26.75 -25.01 -23.50
CA GLN A 49 26.69 -26.47 -23.47
C GLN A 49 27.61 -26.98 -22.37
N PRO A 50 27.23 -27.99 -21.59
CA PRO A 50 28.15 -28.64 -20.66
C PRO A 50 29.11 -29.55 -21.42
N SER A 51 30.40 -29.28 -21.24
CA SER A 51 31.50 -30.12 -21.74
C SER A 51 31.58 -31.41 -20.91
N ALA A 52 31.53 -32.55 -21.55
CA ALA A 52 31.74 -33.83 -20.93
C ALA A 52 33.23 -34.00 -20.54
N ALA A 53 33.49 -34.15 -19.26
CA ALA A 53 34.82 -34.56 -18.75
C ALA A 53 34.84 -36.08 -18.50
N THR A 54 35.69 -36.72 -19.22
CA THR A 54 36.06 -38.12 -19.16
C THR A 54 36.77 -38.49 -17.84
N GLY A 55 36.52 -39.73 -17.44
CA GLY A 55 36.85 -40.36 -16.18
C GLY A 55 38.28 -40.34 -15.69
N GLY A 56 38.40 -40.52 -14.41
CA GLY A 56 39.59 -40.90 -13.66
C GLY A 56 39.16 -41.61 -12.39
N LYS A 57 39.27 -42.92 -12.39
CA LYS A 57 39.10 -43.78 -11.20
C LYS A 57 40.29 -43.58 -10.27
N ASN A 58 40.08 -43.23 -9.01
CA ASN A 58 40.88 -43.76 -7.89
C ASN A 58 40.08 -43.52 -6.58
N ALA A 59 39.89 -44.62 -5.90
CA ALA A 59 39.26 -44.73 -4.60
C ALA A 59 40.19 -44.30 -3.47
N LEU A 60 39.62 -43.68 -2.45
CA LEU A 60 39.91 -44.00 -1.05
C LEU A 60 38.79 -43.50 -0.12
N PRO A 61 38.38 -44.33 0.85
CA PRO A 61 37.31 -43.94 1.79
C PRO A 61 37.92 -43.32 3.06
N LEU A 62 37.19 -42.55 3.72
CA LEU A 62 37.14 -42.21 5.15
C LEU A 62 36.87 -40.72 5.34
N LEU A 63 35.71 -40.44 5.82
CA LEU A 63 35.38 -39.53 6.92
C LEU A 63 33.90 -39.10 6.86
N ILE A 64 33.03 -40.08 7.15
CA ILE A 64 31.67 -39.78 7.51
C ILE A 64 31.61 -39.86 9.05
N ALA A 65 31.89 -38.74 9.72
CA ALA A 65 31.64 -38.57 11.16
C ALA A 65 31.54 -37.11 11.61
N GLY A 66 31.39 -36.11 10.72
CA GLY A 66 31.37 -34.71 11.11
C GLY A 66 30.11 -33.91 10.75
N ALA A 67 29.23 -34.45 9.90
CA ALA A 67 28.14 -33.67 9.34
C ALA A 67 26.81 -33.71 10.16
N ALA A 68 26.61 -34.68 11.05
CA ALA A 68 25.37 -34.81 11.80
C ALA A 68 25.28 -33.88 13.02
N ALA A 69 26.40 -33.52 13.64
CA ALA A 69 26.40 -32.65 14.83
C ALA A 69 26.18 -31.17 14.48
N SER A 70 26.67 -30.72 13.31
CA SER A 70 26.51 -29.34 12.89
C SER A 70 25.06 -28.98 12.45
N PHE A 71 24.33 -29.94 11.89
CA PHE A 71 22.94 -29.71 11.46
C PHE A 71 21.99 -29.60 12.65
N ILE A 72 22.21 -30.36 13.72
CA ILE A 72 21.40 -30.31 14.94
C ILE A 72 21.62 -28.98 15.68
N VAL A 73 22.85 -28.46 15.71
CA VAL A 73 23.14 -27.14 16.34
C VAL A 73 22.53 -25.99 15.56
N VAL A 74 22.57 -26.02 14.22
CA VAL A 74 21.94 -24.97 13.38
C VAL A 74 20.40 -24.99 13.49
N VAL A 75 19.81 -26.20 13.51
CA VAL A 75 18.34 -26.34 13.70
C VAL A 75 17.93 -25.95 15.12
N LEU A 76 18.71 -26.28 16.15
CA LEU A 76 18.44 -25.85 17.52
C LEU A 76 18.67 -24.33 17.71
N ILE A 77 19.66 -23.73 17.06
CA ILE A 77 19.86 -22.27 17.08
C ILE A 77 18.72 -21.59 16.33
N ALA A 78 18.26 -22.11 15.20
CA ALA A 78 17.08 -21.58 14.48
C ALA A 78 15.80 -21.68 15.32
N ILE A 79 15.60 -22.79 16.04
CA ILE A 79 14.45 -22.97 16.94
C ILE A 79 14.57 -22.07 18.18
N PHE A 80 15.78 -21.88 18.75
CA PHE A 80 15.97 -21.02 19.92
C PHE A 80 15.98 -19.52 19.62
N VAL A 81 16.30 -19.10 18.39
CA VAL A 81 16.33 -17.70 17.98
C VAL A 81 14.99 -17.26 17.38
N VAL A 82 14.23 -18.18 16.77
CA VAL A 82 12.95 -17.87 16.12
C VAL A 82 11.74 -18.04 17.07
N VAL A 83 11.79 -18.97 18.02
CA VAL A 83 10.66 -19.24 18.93
C VAL A 83 10.41 -18.16 20.01
N PRO A 84 11.40 -17.42 20.55
CA PRO A 84 11.10 -16.34 21.51
C PRO A 84 10.59 -15.04 20.87
N ALA A 85 10.70 -14.88 19.55
CA ALA A 85 10.24 -13.65 18.88
C ALA A 85 8.73 -13.61 18.63
N PHE A 86 8.05 -14.75 18.66
CA PHE A 86 6.62 -14.85 18.33
C PHE A 86 5.64 -14.44 19.43
N ASN A 87 6.11 -14.05 20.61
CA ASN A 87 5.23 -13.72 21.76
C ASN A 87 5.50 -12.33 22.37
N LYS A 88 6.11 -11.41 21.64
CA LYS A 88 6.23 -10.02 22.10
C LYS A 88 5.44 -9.13 21.14
N ASN A 89 4.54 -8.33 21.71
CA ASN A 89 3.87 -7.26 20.99
C ASN A 89 4.91 -6.44 20.20
N PRO A 90 4.88 -6.44 18.86
CA PRO A 90 5.93 -5.82 18.03
C PRO A 90 5.93 -4.30 18.16
N PHE A 91 4.84 -3.70 18.63
CA PHE A 91 4.72 -2.25 18.84
C PHE A 91 5.27 -1.77 20.18
N LYS A 92 5.68 -2.68 21.07
CA LYS A 92 6.18 -2.29 22.39
C LYS A 92 7.43 -1.41 22.31
N GLY A 93 7.28 -0.15 22.74
CA GLY A 93 8.35 0.84 22.73
C GLY A 93 8.53 1.54 21.39
N CYS A 94 7.61 1.38 20.45
CA CYS A 94 7.63 2.09 19.17
C CYS A 94 7.50 3.61 19.37
N GLN A 95 8.00 4.35 18.39
CA GLN A 95 7.95 5.81 18.33
C GLN A 95 7.29 6.26 17.03
N VAL A 96 6.83 7.51 17.01
CA VAL A 96 6.26 8.12 15.81
C VAL A 96 7.27 8.08 14.67
N GLY A 97 6.86 7.55 13.52
CA GLY A 97 7.67 7.36 12.34
C GLY A 97 8.31 5.98 12.20
N ASP A 98 8.32 5.15 13.25
CA ASP A 98 8.78 3.77 13.15
C ASP A 98 7.91 2.98 12.17
N VAL A 99 8.53 1.99 11.52
CA VAL A 99 7.84 1.01 10.68
C VAL A 99 7.94 -0.36 11.36
N VAL A 100 6.79 -0.99 11.58
CA VAL A 100 6.67 -2.24 12.33
C VAL A 100 5.92 -3.26 11.50
N GLU A 101 6.43 -4.49 11.41
CA GLU A 101 5.73 -5.61 10.77
C GLU A 101 4.70 -6.21 11.74
N PHE A 102 3.44 -6.33 11.27
CA PHE A 102 2.36 -6.92 12.03
C PHE A 102 1.22 -7.40 11.12
N GLY A 103 0.79 -8.64 11.31
CA GLY A 103 -0.14 -9.30 10.40
C GLY A 103 0.47 -9.64 9.06
N SER A 104 -0.30 -10.26 8.19
CA SER A 104 0.14 -10.63 6.83
C SER A 104 -1.04 -10.58 5.86
N TYR A 105 -0.79 -10.11 4.65
CA TYR A 105 -1.79 -10.00 3.59
C TYR A 105 -1.17 -10.35 2.25
N GLU A 106 -1.97 -10.83 1.31
CA GLU A 106 -1.52 -11.07 -0.06
C GLU A 106 -1.13 -9.74 -0.71
N GLN A 107 0.12 -9.60 -1.12
CA GLN A 107 0.65 -8.34 -1.65
C GLN A 107 1.26 -8.46 -3.05
N ASP A 108 1.76 -9.64 -3.41
CA ASP A 108 2.42 -9.86 -4.71
C ASP A 108 1.49 -10.47 -5.80
N GLY A 109 0.24 -10.77 -5.45
CA GLY A 109 -0.76 -11.36 -6.34
C GLY A 109 -0.53 -12.86 -6.60
N ASN A 110 0.29 -13.52 -5.77
CA ASN A 110 0.62 -14.94 -5.91
C ASN A 110 0.24 -15.75 -4.66
N ALA A 111 -1.02 -16.06 -4.51
CA ALA A 111 -1.55 -16.82 -3.36
C ALA A 111 -0.87 -18.20 -3.12
N SER A 112 0.02 -18.66 -4.02
CA SER A 112 0.70 -19.95 -3.89
C SER A 112 1.97 -19.89 -3.04
N ASN A 113 2.55 -18.74 -2.80
CA ASN A 113 3.76 -18.53 -1.99
C ASN A 113 3.47 -18.08 -0.55
N GLY A 114 2.19 -17.81 -0.22
CA GLY A 114 1.72 -17.33 1.08
C GLY A 114 1.52 -15.82 1.10
N LYS A 115 1.18 -15.28 2.27
CA LYS A 115 0.94 -13.86 2.48
C LYS A 115 2.20 -13.16 2.97
N GLU A 116 2.45 -11.94 2.52
CA GLU A 116 3.57 -11.12 2.94
C GLU A 116 3.25 -10.37 4.25
N PRO A 117 4.27 -10.13 5.11
CA PRO A 117 4.11 -9.27 6.29
C PRO A 117 3.62 -7.87 5.91
N ILE A 118 2.70 -7.32 6.70
CA ILE A 118 2.24 -5.94 6.52
C ILE A 118 3.15 -5.02 7.33
N GLU A 119 3.73 -4.03 6.66
CA GLU A 119 4.49 -2.94 7.28
C GLU A 119 3.53 -1.82 7.70
N TRP A 120 3.62 -1.39 8.97
CA TRP A 120 2.80 -0.33 9.55
C TRP A 120 3.66 0.84 10.02
N ARG A 121 3.36 2.03 9.55
CA ARG A 121 3.97 3.27 10.01
C ARG A 121 3.24 3.79 11.25
N VAL A 122 3.96 4.06 12.32
CA VAL A 122 3.44 4.65 13.54
C VAL A 122 3.17 6.15 13.31
N LEU A 123 1.92 6.57 13.45
CA LEU A 123 1.46 7.95 13.29
C LEU A 123 1.47 8.72 14.60
N THR A 124 1.01 8.10 15.69
CA THR A 124 1.03 8.67 17.04
C THR A 124 1.06 7.58 18.09
N VAL A 125 1.51 7.94 19.29
CA VAL A 125 1.52 7.09 20.49
C VAL A 125 0.76 7.82 21.59
N GLU A 126 -0.29 7.18 22.12
CA GLU A 126 -1.18 7.73 23.15
C GLU A 126 -1.32 6.75 24.32
N GLY A 127 -0.66 7.03 25.42
CA GLY A 127 -0.71 6.17 26.61
C GLY A 127 -0.16 4.76 26.32
N ASN A 128 -1.01 3.76 26.29
CA ASN A 128 -0.66 2.35 26.04
C ASN A 128 -1.08 1.86 24.66
N ARG A 129 -1.28 2.75 23.69
CA ARG A 129 -1.67 2.41 22.33
C ARG A 129 -0.96 3.27 21.30
N ALA A 130 -0.76 2.74 20.10
CA ALA A 130 -0.27 3.47 18.94
C ALA A 130 -1.32 3.45 17.82
N TYR A 131 -1.43 4.55 17.08
CA TYR A 131 -2.19 4.61 15.83
C TYR A 131 -1.24 4.42 14.67
N VAL A 132 -1.55 3.47 13.83
CA VAL A 132 -0.67 3.09 12.72
C VAL A 132 -1.43 3.05 11.40
N VAL A 133 -0.73 3.28 10.29
CA VAL A 133 -1.26 3.17 8.93
C VAL A 133 -0.35 2.24 8.12
N SER A 134 -0.90 1.46 7.21
CA SER A 134 -0.08 0.60 6.35
C SER A 134 0.90 1.45 5.52
N GLN A 135 2.12 0.96 5.35
CA GLN A 135 3.16 1.67 4.60
C GLN A 135 2.82 1.73 3.11
N LYS A 136 2.23 0.66 2.59
CA LYS A 136 1.69 0.55 1.22
C LYS A 136 0.18 0.42 1.24
N ALA A 137 -0.47 0.77 0.16
CA ALA A 137 -1.87 0.39 -0.05
C ALA A 137 -1.96 -1.11 -0.35
N LEU A 138 -2.89 -1.80 0.30
CA LEU A 138 -2.93 -3.27 0.33
C LEU A 138 -3.94 -3.88 -0.63
N ASP A 139 -4.99 -3.15 -0.98
CA ASP A 139 -6.06 -3.62 -1.86
C ASP A 139 -6.63 -2.45 -2.68
N ALA A 140 -7.50 -2.74 -3.65
CA ALA A 140 -8.24 -1.75 -4.43
C ALA A 140 -9.73 -2.08 -4.37
N ARG A 141 -10.55 -1.13 -3.90
CA ARG A 141 -12.00 -1.30 -3.74
C ARG A 141 -12.72 0.04 -3.83
N ALA A 142 -13.95 0.01 -4.30
CA ALA A 142 -14.87 1.12 -4.16
C ALA A 142 -15.17 1.38 -2.67
N PHE A 143 -15.51 2.61 -2.33
CA PHE A 143 -15.99 2.99 -0.99
C PHE A 143 -17.37 2.35 -0.72
N ASN A 144 -18.26 2.42 -1.72
CA ASN A 144 -19.52 1.68 -1.81
C ASN A 144 -19.64 1.07 -3.20
N THR A 145 -20.31 -0.07 -3.32
CA THR A 145 -20.54 -0.74 -4.61
C THR A 145 -21.67 -0.10 -5.41
N ASP A 146 -22.54 0.64 -4.75
CA ASP A 146 -23.64 1.41 -5.35
C ASP A 146 -23.49 2.89 -4.94
N VAL A 147 -23.55 3.78 -5.92
CA VAL A 147 -23.44 5.22 -5.70
C VAL A 147 -24.62 5.78 -4.86
N ASP A 148 -25.77 5.14 -4.90
CA ASP A 148 -26.95 5.53 -4.14
C ASP A 148 -26.86 5.17 -2.65
N ASP A 149 -25.91 4.34 -2.23
CA ASP A 149 -25.65 4.01 -0.82
C ASP A 149 -25.03 5.18 -0.03
N GLY A 150 -24.67 6.25 -0.74
CA GLY A 150 -24.16 7.49 -0.13
C GLY A 150 -22.72 7.37 0.35
N ASN A 151 -22.31 8.30 1.22
CA ASN A 151 -20.92 8.46 1.67
C ASN A 151 -20.74 8.34 3.19
N ASP A 152 -21.73 7.79 3.91
CA ASP A 152 -21.60 7.55 5.35
C ASP A 152 -20.65 6.37 5.59
N TRP A 153 -19.51 6.68 6.19
CA TRP A 153 -18.51 5.67 6.58
C TRP A 153 -19.11 4.50 7.37
N ASN A 154 -20.04 4.78 8.30
CA ASN A 154 -20.57 3.76 9.20
C ASN A 154 -21.39 2.67 8.49
N SER A 155 -21.97 3.00 7.36
CA SER A 155 -22.75 2.08 6.53
C SER A 155 -21.98 1.58 5.30
N SER A 156 -20.78 2.10 5.02
CA SER A 156 -20.05 1.83 3.78
C SER A 156 -19.63 0.36 3.64
N ASP A 157 -19.59 -0.11 2.40
CA ASP A 157 -19.12 -1.44 2.07
C ASP A 157 -17.63 -1.61 2.37
N LEU A 158 -16.84 -0.53 2.18
CA LEU A 158 -15.42 -0.54 2.48
C LEU A 158 -15.13 -0.73 3.96
N LYS A 159 -15.92 -0.10 4.86
CA LYS A 159 -15.82 -0.32 6.30
C LYS A 159 -16.17 -1.77 6.65
N LYS A 160 -17.28 -2.29 6.13
CA LYS A 160 -17.70 -3.68 6.38
C LYS A 160 -16.62 -4.67 5.96
N TRP A 161 -16.02 -4.43 4.79
CA TRP A 161 -14.93 -5.26 4.29
C TRP A 161 -13.68 -5.18 5.19
N LEU A 162 -13.27 -3.98 5.61
CA LEU A 162 -12.12 -3.81 6.52
C LEU A 162 -12.31 -4.55 7.84
N GLU A 163 -13.50 -4.44 8.45
CA GLU A 163 -13.80 -5.00 9.76
C GLU A 163 -13.97 -6.52 9.74
N ASN A 164 -14.41 -7.11 8.62
CA ASN A 164 -14.70 -8.53 8.52
C ASN A 164 -13.70 -9.29 7.67
N ASP A 165 -13.65 -8.98 6.37
CA ASP A 165 -12.86 -9.77 5.41
C ASP A 165 -11.36 -9.49 5.54
N PHE A 166 -10.96 -8.20 5.52
CA PHE A 166 -9.57 -7.83 5.68
C PHE A 166 -9.03 -8.25 7.06
N ALA A 167 -9.73 -7.92 8.14
CA ALA A 167 -9.29 -8.25 9.49
C ALA A 167 -9.07 -9.76 9.67
N SER A 168 -10.01 -10.59 9.20
CA SER A 168 -9.92 -12.05 9.31
C SER A 168 -8.83 -12.66 8.43
N GLN A 169 -8.50 -12.01 7.31
CA GLN A 169 -7.44 -12.44 6.41
C GLN A 169 -6.06 -11.98 6.85
N ALA A 170 -5.96 -10.76 7.41
CA ALA A 170 -4.70 -10.12 7.72
C ALA A 170 -4.12 -10.51 9.08
N PHE A 171 -4.97 -10.91 10.04
CA PHE A 171 -4.54 -11.11 11.41
C PHE A 171 -4.95 -12.49 11.95
N THR A 172 -4.03 -13.10 12.71
CA THR A 172 -4.31 -14.29 13.51
C THR A 172 -5.17 -13.92 14.73
N GLY A 173 -5.77 -14.93 15.39
CA GLY A 173 -6.56 -14.71 16.60
C GLY A 173 -5.76 -14.10 17.77
N ASP A 174 -4.44 -14.29 17.81
CA ASP A 174 -3.59 -13.67 18.83
C ASP A 174 -3.26 -12.21 18.45
N GLU A 175 -2.97 -11.93 17.20
CA GLU A 175 -2.75 -10.57 16.71
C GLU A 175 -4.01 -9.69 16.85
N MET A 176 -5.20 -10.27 16.64
CA MET A 176 -6.46 -9.55 16.87
C MET A 176 -6.65 -9.05 18.31
N LYS A 177 -6.01 -9.68 19.32
CA LYS A 177 -6.05 -9.22 20.71
C LYS A 177 -5.21 -7.98 20.95
N GLU A 178 -4.20 -7.74 20.09
CA GLU A 178 -3.36 -6.55 20.16
C GLU A 178 -4.00 -5.35 19.43
N ILE A 179 -5.04 -5.57 18.62
CA ILE A 179 -5.77 -4.50 17.95
C ILE A 179 -6.82 -3.90 18.90
N ASN A 180 -6.80 -2.59 19.03
CA ASN A 180 -7.76 -1.83 19.84
C ASN A 180 -8.87 -1.27 18.95
N GLY A 181 -9.98 -2.00 18.86
CA GLY A 181 -11.09 -1.69 17.94
C GLY A 181 -11.04 -2.55 16.67
N ALA A 182 -11.18 -1.92 15.52
CA ALA A 182 -11.16 -2.56 14.20
C ALA A 182 -10.31 -1.77 13.20
N PRO A 183 -9.81 -2.41 12.13
CA PRO A 183 -9.20 -1.69 11.02
C PRO A 183 -10.13 -0.64 10.43
N THR A 184 -9.58 0.50 10.05
CA THR A 184 -10.30 1.67 9.55
C THR A 184 -9.49 2.37 8.46
N LEU A 185 -9.96 3.51 7.97
CA LEU A 185 -9.19 4.47 7.17
C LEU A 185 -8.87 5.71 7.99
N LEU A 186 -7.94 6.53 7.53
CA LEU A 186 -7.74 7.87 8.10
C LEU A 186 -8.89 8.80 7.70
N SER A 187 -9.19 9.78 8.56
CA SER A 187 -10.02 10.93 8.19
C SER A 187 -9.18 12.00 7.47
N VAL A 188 -9.84 13.01 6.89
CA VAL A 188 -9.20 14.22 6.35
C VAL A 188 -8.33 14.91 7.40
N ASP A 189 -8.85 15.08 8.63
CA ASP A 189 -8.11 15.72 9.72
C ASP A 189 -6.87 14.90 10.13
N GLU A 190 -7.00 13.58 10.22
CA GLU A 190 -5.88 12.70 10.54
C GLU A 190 -4.82 12.69 9.43
N ALA A 191 -5.23 12.65 8.17
CA ALA A 191 -4.31 12.74 7.03
C ALA A 191 -3.56 14.08 7.01
N ASN A 192 -4.19 15.18 7.42
CA ASN A 192 -3.54 16.48 7.51
C ASN A 192 -2.66 16.62 8.75
N ASN A 193 -3.01 16.00 9.88
CA ASN A 193 -2.30 16.19 11.15
C ASN A 193 -1.11 15.25 11.32
N TYR A 194 -1.18 14.02 10.80
CA TYR A 194 -0.14 13.01 11.02
C TYR A 194 0.97 13.03 9.96
N PHE A 195 0.73 13.61 8.79
CA PHE A 195 1.74 13.74 7.75
C PHE A 195 2.23 15.18 7.64
N LYS A 196 3.52 15.36 7.38
CA LYS A 196 4.16 16.69 7.38
C LYS A 196 3.97 17.46 6.07
N SER A 197 3.66 16.77 4.98
CA SER A 197 3.54 17.35 3.64
C SER A 197 2.78 16.39 2.71
N ASP A 198 2.42 16.88 1.52
CA ASP A 198 1.83 16.06 0.46
C ASP A 198 2.76 14.89 0.09
N ASN A 199 4.05 15.15 -0.08
CA ASN A 199 5.03 14.09 -0.37
C ASN A 199 5.06 12.98 0.68
N ASP A 200 4.79 13.30 1.94
CA ASP A 200 4.77 12.33 3.05
C ASP A 200 3.51 11.44 3.02
N ARG A 201 2.44 11.90 2.36
CA ARG A 201 1.18 11.17 2.13
C ARG A 201 1.19 10.27 0.90
N ILE A 202 2.10 10.51 -0.06
CA ILE A 202 2.23 9.67 -1.26
C ILE A 202 2.28 8.21 -0.87
N CYS A 203 1.46 7.38 -1.51
CA CYS A 203 1.34 5.97 -1.20
C CYS A 203 1.59 5.09 -2.42
N MET A 204 2.54 4.17 -2.30
CA MET A 204 2.76 3.15 -3.31
C MET A 204 1.84 1.97 -3.05
N PRO A 205 1.20 1.40 -4.08
CA PRO A 205 0.39 0.20 -3.93
C PRO A 205 1.28 -1.05 -3.82
N THR A 206 0.73 -2.12 -3.27
CA THR A 206 1.22 -3.49 -3.50
C THR A 206 0.89 -3.92 -4.93
N GLN A 207 1.45 -5.02 -5.43
CA GLN A 207 1.08 -5.56 -6.75
C GLN A 207 -0.40 -5.98 -6.78
N GLN A 208 -0.89 -6.55 -5.67
CA GLN A 208 -2.30 -6.90 -5.50
C GLN A 208 -3.21 -5.66 -5.63
N ALA A 209 -2.91 -4.58 -4.92
CA ALA A 209 -3.67 -3.33 -5.00
C ALA A 209 -3.60 -2.70 -6.40
N ALA A 210 -2.41 -2.66 -7.00
CA ALA A 210 -2.21 -2.11 -8.34
C ALA A 210 -2.96 -2.88 -9.43
N ALA A 211 -3.17 -4.18 -9.27
CA ALA A 211 -3.94 -4.98 -10.22
C ALA A 211 -5.44 -4.65 -10.24
N GLY A 212 -5.98 -4.11 -9.14
CA GLY A 212 -7.40 -3.78 -8.99
C GLY A 212 -7.73 -2.30 -9.24
N ALA A 213 -6.73 -1.44 -9.43
CA ALA A 213 -6.90 0.00 -9.60
C ALA A 213 -6.12 0.51 -10.82
N TRP A 214 -6.18 1.83 -11.07
CA TRP A 214 -5.33 2.46 -12.09
C TRP A 214 -4.51 3.60 -11.51
N ALA A 215 -3.25 3.70 -11.95
CA ALA A 215 -2.37 4.80 -11.57
C ALA A 215 -2.85 6.11 -12.20
N TRP A 216 -2.88 7.17 -11.37
CA TRP A 216 -3.23 8.52 -11.81
C TRP A 216 -2.00 9.37 -12.15
N ASP A 217 -0.79 8.84 -11.84
CA ASP A 217 0.47 9.55 -12.01
C ASP A 217 1.57 8.59 -12.52
N ASP A 218 2.50 9.14 -13.30
CA ASP A 218 3.66 8.42 -13.87
C ASP A 218 4.68 7.99 -12.79
N ASN A 219 4.58 8.48 -11.56
CA ASN A 219 5.45 8.13 -10.44
C ASN A 219 5.14 6.75 -9.83
N GLY A 220 4.05 6.09 -10.25
CA GLY A 220 3.60 4.78 -9.76
C GLY A 220 2.85 4.83 -8.44
N ALA A 221 2.57 6.01 -7.88
CA ALA A 221 1.72 6.18 -6.72
C ALA A 221 0.24 6.14 -7.12
N TYR A 222 -0.62 5.84 -6.13
CA TYR A 222 -2.06 5.73 -6.33
C TYR A 222 -2.81 6.61 -5.34
N GLY A 223 -3.97 7.13 -5.75
CA GLY A 223 -4.90 7.78 -4.84
C GLY A 223 -5.53 6.76 -3.89
N TRP A 224 -5.77 7.14 -2.63
CA TRP A 224 -6.28 6.25 -1.60
C TRP A 224 -7.39 6.88 -0.77
N TRP A 225 -8.38 6.06 -0.41
CA TRP A 225 -9.58 6.50 0.29
C TRP A 225 -9.30 7.01 1.70
N LEU A 226 -10.04 8.06 2.07
CA LEU A 226 -10.24 8.49 3.45
C LEU A 226 -11.66 8.12 3.90
N ARG A 227 -11.89 8.01 5.23
CA ARG A 227 -13.23 7.72 5.77
C ARG A 227 -14.15 8.93 5.85
N SER A 228 -13.65 10.14 5.59
CA SER A 228 -14.46 11.36 5.62
C SER A 228 -15.38 11.44 4.40
N PRO A 229 -16.60 11.96 4.55
CA PRO A 229 -17.45 12.23 3.40
C PRO A 229 -16.81 13.29 2.50
N GLY A 230 -17.09 13.24 1.22
CA GLY A 230 -16.79 14.31 0.27
C GLY A 230 -17.84 15.41 0.28
N VAL A 231 -17.76 16.32 -0.70
CA VAL A 231 -18.64 17.49 -0.82
C VAL A 231 -20.08 17.15 -1.21
N SER A 232 -20.30 16.01 -1.84
CA SER A 232 -21.63 15.53 -2.24
C SER A 232 -21.97 14.20 -1.55
N SER A 233 -23.24 13.84 -1.50
CA SER A 233 -23.71 12.59 -0.90
C SER A 233 -23.16 11.33 -1.57
N TYR A 234 -22.67 11.43 -2.79
CA TYR A 234 -22.10 10.33 -3.58
C TYR A 234 -20.58 10.42 -3.75
N SER A 235 -19.89 11.23 -2.93
CA SER A 235 -18.44 11.33 -2.95
C SER A 235 -17.85 11.13 -1.55
N ALA A 236 -16.72 10.41 -1.46
CA ALA A 236 -15.92 10.25 -0.26
C ALA A 236 -14.54 10.89 -0.48
N ALA A 237 -13.98 11.50 0.58
CA ALA A 237 -12.68 12.14 0.52
C ALA A 237 -11.56 11.11 0.25
N ASP A 238 -10.48 11.56 -0.36
CA ASP A 238 -9.33 10.76 -0.72
C ASP A 238 -8.02 11.56 -0.60
N VAL A 239 -6.91 10.88 -0.77
CA VAL A 239 -5.61 11.50 -1.00
C VAL A 239 -5.18 11.13 -2.41
N GLY A 240 -4.85 12.11 -3.23
CA GLY A 240 -4.38 11.91 -4.59
C GLY A 240 -3.02 11.22 -4.67
N ALA A 241 -2.65 10.75 -5.87
CA ALA A 241 -1.34 10.14 -6.13
C ALA A 241 -0.16 11.10 -5.86
N ASP A 242 -0.41 12.41 -5.93
CA ASP A 242 0.52 13.48 -5.56
C ASP A 242 0.58 13.77 -4.05
N GLY A 243 -0.24 13.09 -3.24
CA GLY A 243 -0.36 13.27 -1.80
C GLY A 243 -1.27 14.41 -1.36
N TYR A 244 -1.92 15.12 -2.29
CA TYR A 244 -2.88 16.16 -1.96
C TYR A 244 -4.14 15.56 -1.32
N VAL A 245 -4.60 16.14 -0.21
CA VAL A 245 -5.85 15.73 0.45
C VAL A 245 -7.04 16.36 -0.30
N ASN A 246 -7.76 15.54 -1.03
CA ASN A 246 -8.97 15.94 -1.77
C ASN A 246 -10.21 15.77 -0.88
N SER A 247 -10.62 16.85 -0.23
CA SER A 247 -11.82 16.88 0.60
C SER A 247 -13.13 16.91 -0.21
N ASP A 248 -13.07 17.27 -1.50
CA ASP A 248 -14.24 17.22 -2.38
C ASP A 248 -14.58 15.76 -2.73
N GLY A 249 -13.58 14.93 -2.82
CA GLY A 249 -13.66 13.48 -2.94
C GLY A 249 -13.92 12.97 -4.35
N HIS A 250 -13.84 11.65 -4.49
CA HIS A 250 -14.23 10.89 -5.67
C HIS A 250 -15.58 10.19 -5.47
N TYR A 251 -16.22 9.76 -6.57
CA TYR A 251 -17.45 8.98 -6.49
C TYR A 251 -17.23 7.72 -5.67
N VAL A 252 -18.18 7.40 -4.79
CA VAL A 252 -18.07 6.28 -3.84
C VAL A 252 -17.97 4.90 -4.52
N ASP A 253 -18.46 4.77 -5.76
CA ASP A 253 -18.40 3.56 -6.58
C ASP A 253 -17.13 3.48 -7.47
N ASP A 254 -16.21 4.45 -7.35
CA ASP A 254 -14.95 4.44 -8.09
C ASP A 254 -14.04 3.31 -7.60
N THR A 255 -13.62 2.44 -8.52
CA THR A 255 -12.69 1.34 -8.26
C THR A 255 -11.23 1.70 -8.52
N GLY A 256 -10.94 2.94 -8.95
CA GLY A 256 -9.60 3.40 -9.28
C GLY A 256 -8.73 3.77 -8.08
N LEU A 257 -9.34 3.91 -6.89
CA LEU A 257 -8.59 4.23 -5.68
C LEU A 257 -8.24 2.96 -4.90
N VAL A 258 -7.15 3.07 -4.14
CA VAL A 258 -6.65 1.97 -3.33
C VAL A 258 -6.99 2.14 -1.85
N VAL A 259 -6.88 1.03 -1.11
CA VAL A 259 -7.18 0.97 0.31
C VAL A 259 -5.87 0.96 1.10
N ARG A 260 -5.71 1.94 1.97
CA ARG A 260 -4.59 2.09 2.89
C ARG A 260 -5.10 2.00 4.34
N PRO A 261 -5.17 0.78 4.92
CA PRO A 261 -5.75 0.59 6.24
C PRO A 261 -4.97 1.28 7.35
N ALA A 262 -5.70 1.69 8.40
CA ALA A 262 -5.16 2.19 9.65
C ALA A 262 -5.78 1.44 10.82
N LEU A 263 -5.09 1.35 11.95
CA LEU A 263 -5.61 0.70 13.15
C LEU A 263 -4.93 1.23 14.43
N TRP A 264 -5.64 1.15 15.53
CA TRP A 264 -5.07 1.29 16.87
C TRP A 264 -4.54 -0.05 17.35
N VAL A 265 -3.35 -0.05 17.92
CA VAL A 265 -2.70 -1.25 18.50
C VAL A 265 -2.34 -0.99 19.95
N ASN A 266 -2.44 -2.01 20.80
CA ASN A 266 -1.97 -1.97 22.18
C ASN A 266 -0.43 -2.00 22.23
N LEU A 267 0.20 -1.45 23.31
CA LEU A 267 1.65 -1.38 23.49
C LEU A 267 2.14 -2.28 24.62
#